data_060d8c4a15ac6c59357031e4dfb445d0
#
_entry.id   060d8c4a15ac6c59357031e4dfb445d0
#
_cell.length_a   1.000
_cell.length_b   1.000
_cell.length_c   1.000
_cell.angle_alpha   90.00
_cell.angle_beta   90.00
_cell.angle_gamma   90.00
#
_symmetry.space_group_name_H-M   'P 1'
#
loop_
_entity.id
_entity.type
_entity.pdbx_description
1 polymer ?
#
loop_
_entity_poly.entity_id
_entity_poly.type
_entity_poly.pdbx_seq_one_letter_code
_entity_poly.pdbx_strand_id
1 'polypeptide(L)'
;NGHFFYARREGDFTFGVTWRFENSGQFDQCGIMLRVDEKNWFKASVMSDNEAQPRLASCVTNCGYSDLAPIEIPAGITEVSYKIKRFKGDYILYYSLDGINFKQLRMLHLLNDHPEVKVGAYICSPQREAFEGVLTQIEFI
;
A
#
# COMPACT_ATOMS: atom_id res chain seq x y z
N ASN A 1 -13.85 5.83 4.04
CA ASN A 1 -13.05 6.35 5.15
C ASN A 1 -11.82 5.49 5.36
N GLY A 2 -10.66 6.08 5.09
CA GLY A 2 -9.39 5.42 5.28
C GLY A 2 -8.73 5.84 6.57
N HIS A 3 -8.01 4.91 7.16
CA HIS A 3 -7.16 5.16 8.32
C HIS A 3 -5.70 5.01 7.91
N PHE A 4 -4.89 5.97 8.29
CA PHE A 4 -3.48 5.99 7.97
C PHE A 4 -2.67 6.06 9.26
N PHE A 5 -2.00 4.97 9.57
CA PHE A 5 -1.14 4.85 10.74
C PHE A 5 0.30 5.03 10.29
N TYR A 6 0.90 6.17 10.60
CA TYR A 6 2.14 6.61 9.96
C TYR A 6 3.19 7.10 10.95
N ALA A 7 4.44 7.10 10.47
CA ALA A 7 5.56 7.82 11.05
C ALA A 7 6.06 8.86 10.06
N ARG A 8 6.72 9.90 10.56
CA ARG A 8 7.42 10.89 9.73
C ARG A 8 8.86 10.47 9.53
N ARG A 9 9.33 10.59 8.30
CA ARG A 9 10.72 10.23 7.95
C ARG A 9 11.30 11.21 6.95
N GLU A 10 12.60 11.44 7.09
CA GLU A 10 13.40 12.21 6.14
C GLU A 10 14.44 11.29 5.49
N GLY A 11 14.91 11.66 4.29
CA GLY A 11 15.99 10.96 3.62
C GLY A 11 15.60 9.62 3.03
N ASP A 12 16.62 8.81 2.79
CA ASP A 12 16.46 7.49 2.21
C ASP A 12 16.01 6.49 3.28
N PHE A 13 15.13 5.57 2.91
CA PHE A 13 14.68 4.52 3.83
C PHE A 13 14.04 3.37 3.05
N THR A 14 13.88 2.25 3.74
CA THR A 14 13.01 1.16 3.32
C THR A 14 12.03 0.90 4.45
N PHE A 15 10.75 0.83 4.13
CA PHE A 15 9.69 0.62 5.10
C PHE A 15 8.80 -0.52 4.65
N GLY A 16 8.45 -1.42 5.55
CA GLY A 16 7.66 -2.59 5.24
C GLY A 16 6.49 -2.79 6.17
N VAL A 17 5.40 -3.33 5.63
CA VAL A 17 4.21 -3.74 6.39
C VAL A 17 3.73 -5.10 5.89
N THR A 18 3.17 -5.88 6.78
CA THR A 18 2.52 -7.14 6.45
C THR A 18 1.12 -7.16 7.04
N TRP A 19 0.16 -7.46 6.19
CA TRP A 19 -1.25 -7.58 6.56
C TRP A 19 -1.73 -9.00 6.41
N ARG A 20 -2.48 -9.47 7.40
CA ARG A 20 -3.28 -10.69 7.31
C ARG A 20 -4.75 -10.31 7.30
N PHE A 21 -5.53 -10.93 6.45
CA PHE A 21 -6.95 -10.63 6.31
C PHE A 21 -7.71 -11.90 5.94
N GLU A 22 -9.01 -11.89 6.23
CA GLU A 22 -9.88 -12.98 5.80
C GLU A 22 -10.34 -12.73 4.36
N ASN A 23 -10.30 -13.78 3.57
CA ASN A 23 -10.79 -13.72 2.19
C ASN A 23 -12.30 -13.96 2.19
N SER A 24 -13.06 -12.99 2.61
CA SER A 24 -14.51 -13.09 2.76
C SER A 24 -15.29 -12.57 1.54
N GLY A 25 -14.60 -12.31 0.43
CA GLY A 25 -15.25 -11.92 -0.83
C GLY A 25 -15.61 -10.45 -0.97
N GLN A 26 -15.52 -9.67 0.10
CA GLN A 26 -15.66 -8.21 0.03
C GLN A 26 -14.46 -7.59 0.72
N PHE A 27 -13.80 -6.70 0.03
CA PHE A 27 -12.52 -6.21 0.49
C PHE A 27 -12.55 -4.78 0.92
N ASP A 28 -12.12 -4.69 2.09
CA ASP A 28 -11.52 -3.50 2.58
C ASP A 28 -10.06 -3.50 2.14
N GLN A 29 -9.53 -2.33 1.89
CA GLN A 29 -8.18 -2.18 1.39
C GLN A 29 -7.21 -2.16 2.56
N CYS A 30 -6.31 -3.13 2.60
CA CYS A 30 -5.21 -3.19 3.56
C CYS A 30 -3.91 -3.00 2.80
N GLY A 31 -3.13 -2.01 3.16
CA GLY A 31 -1.93 -1.74 2.39
C GLY A 31 -0.92 -0.84 3.06
N ILE A 32 -0.16 -0.20 2.21
CA ILE A 32 0.93 0.69 2.56
C ILE A 32 0.70 2.04 1.87
N MET A 33 1.09 3.12 2.53
CA MET A 33 0.90 4.46 1.99
C MET A 33 2.06 5.37 2.36
N LEU A 34 2.39 6.26 1.42
CA LEU A 34 3.30 7.38 1.65
C LEU A 34 2.61 8.65 1.21
N ARG A 35 2.69 9.68 2.05
CA ARG A 35 1.98 10.93 1.80
C ARG A 35 2.89 12.12 2.08
N VAL A 36 2.94 13.03 1.12
CA VAL A 36 3.52 14.37 1.30
C VAL A 36 2.43 15.31 1.79
N ASP A 37 1.33 15.38 1.05
CA ASP A 37 0.15 16.17 1.37
C ASP A 37 -1.11 15.56 0.73
N GLU A 38 -2.23 16.26 0.78
CA GLU A 38 -3.52 15.77 0.29
C GLU A 38 -3.56 15.55 -1.23
N LYS A 39 -2.64 16.15 -1.97
CA LYS A 39 -2.57 16.07 -3.43
C LYS A 39 -1.38 15.29 -3.96
N ASN A 40 -0.48 14.88 -3.07
CA ASN A 40 0.77 14.22 -3.45
C ASN A 40 1.01 13.03 -2.53
N TRP A 41 0.67 11.84 -3.00
CA TRP A 41 0.76 10.61 -2.22
C TRP A 41 0.71 9.39 -3.14
N PHE A 42 1.09 8.25 -2.59
CA PHE A 42 0.85 6.97 -3.26
C PHE A 42 0.53 5.88 -2.24
N LYS A 43 -0.14 4.87 -2.71
CA LYS A 43 -0.49 3.71 -1.87
C LYS A 43 -0.55 2.44 -2.72
N ALA A 44 -0.45 1.32 -2.05
CA ALA A 44 -0.73 0.02 -2.63
C ALA A 44 -1.55 -0.79 -1.63
N SER A 45 -2.53 -1.50 -2.14
CA SER A 45 -3.39 -2.33 -1.31
C SER A 45 -4.03 -3.46 -2.11
N VAL A 46 -4.35 -4.54 -1.42
CA VAL A 46 -5.23 -5.56 -1.99
C VAL A 46 -6.62 -4.96 -2.11
N MET A 47 -7.27 -5.25 -3.20
CA MET A 47 -8.67 -4.87 -3.39
C MET A 47 -9.40 -6.00 -4.11
N SER A 48 -10.66 -6.14 -3.84
CA SER A 48 -11.53 -7.00 -4.62
C SER A 48 -12.82 -6.27 -4.85
N ASP A 49 -13.24 -6.28 -6.05
CA ASP A 49 -14.62 -6.06 -6.40
C ASP A 49 -15.35 -7.39 -6.14
N ASN A 50 -16.63 -7.42 -6.12
CA ASN A 50 -17.47 -8.57 -5.77
C ASN A 50 -17.22 -9.86 -6.56
N GLU A 51 -16.12 -9.92 -7.29
CA GLU A 51 -15.73 -11.07 -8.07
C GLU A 51 -14.71 -11.93 -7.34
N ALA A 52 -14.58 -13.16 -7.75
CA ALA A 52 -13.70 -14.11 -7.10
C ALA A 52 -12.20 -13.81 -7.33
N GLN A 53 -11.88 -12.86 -8.20
CA GLN A 53 -10.48 -12.56 -8.55
C GLN A 53 -9.98 -11.35 -7.79
N PRO A 54 -9.16 -11.56 -6.75
CA PRO A 54 -8.57 -10.44 -6.04
C PRO A 54 -7.49 -9.76 -6.88
N ARG A 55 -7.30 -8.47 -6.64
CA ARG A 55 -6.29 -7.67 -7.29
C ARG A 55 -5.47 -6.92 -6.26
N LEU A 56 -4.27 -6.58 -6.62
CA LEU A 56 -3.42 -5.68 -5.85
C LEU A 56 -3.22 -4.44 -6.71
N ALA A 57 -3.58 -3.30 -6.19
CA ALA A 57 -3.54 -2.06 -6.93
C ALA A 57 -2.60 -1.07 -6.28
N SER A 58 -1.86 -0.34 -7.11
CA SER A 58 -1.12 0.83 -6.68
C SER A 58 -1.74 2.07 -7.28
N CYS A 59 -1.79 3.13 -6.50
CA CYS A 59 -2.33 4.42 -6.92
C CYS A 59 -1.31 5.49 -6.59
N VAL A 60 -0.94 6.28 -7.59
CA VAL A 60 -0.05 7.43 -7.41
C VAL A 60 -0.83 8.69 -7.72
N THR A 61 -0.80 9.65 -6.81
CA THR A 61 -1.46 10.93 -6.98
C THR A 61 -0.42 12.04 -6.96
N ASN A 62 -0.33 12.76 -8.06
CA ASN A 62 0.53 13.93 -8.23
C ASN A 62 -0.33 15.14 -8.54
N CYS A 63 -0.21 16.19 -7.74
CA CYS A 63 -0.97 17.43 -7.94
C CYS A 63 -2.48 17.19 -8.04
N GLY A 64 -2.99 16.19 -7.32
CA GLY A 64 -4.40 15.82 -7.31
C GLY A 64 -4.83 14.87 -8.43
N TYR A 65 -3.94 14.52 -9.35
CA TYR A 65 -4.24 13.59 -10.45
C TYR A 65 -3.75 12.18 -10.10
N SER A 66 -4.65 11.22 -10.17
CA SER A 66 -4.37 9.83 -9.75
C SER A 66 -4.14 8.91 -10.95
N ASP A 67 -3.19 8.01 -10.77
CA ASP A 67 -2.83 6.99 -11.74
C ASP A 67 -2.90 5.62 -11.05
N LEU A 68 -3.80 4.77 -11.50
CA LEU A 68 -4.09 3.47 -10.88
C LEU A 68 -3.53 2.33 -11.74
N ALA A 69 -2.81 1.42 -11.09
CA ALA A 69 -2.23 0.26 -11.76
C ALA A 69 -2.58 -1.03 -11.00
N PRO A 70 -3.63 -1.75 -11.42
CA PRO A 70 -3.99 -3.02 -10.79
C PRO A 70 -3.27 -4.20 -11.43
N ILE A 71 -2.97 -5.21 -10.61
CA ILE A 71 -2.52 -6.53 -11.07
C ILE A 71 -3.40 -7.60 -10.44
N GLU A 72 -3.54 -8.72 -11.13
CA GLU A 72 -4.23 -9.88 -10.59
C GLU A 72 -3.29 -10.65 -9.66
N ILE A 73 -3.85 -11.14 -8.55
CA ILE A 73 -3.15 -12.05 -7.64
C ILE A 73 -4.00 -13.30 -7.45
N PRO A 74 -3.40 -14.43 -7.05
CA PRO A 74 -4.15 -15.68 -6.89
C PRO A 74 -5.29 -15.55 -5.89
N ALA A 75 -6.39 -16.24 -6.14
CA ALA A 75 -7.49 -16.35 -5.20
C ALA A 75 -7.03 -17.11 -3.95
N GLY A 76 -7.63 -16.80 -2.80
CA GLY A 76 -7.29 -17.47 -1.56
C GLY A 76 -6.12 -16.85 -0.79
N ILE A 77 -5.54 -15.78 -1.30
CA ILE A 77 -4.49 -15.05 -0.59
C ILE A 77 -5.08 -14.42 0.67
N THR A 78 -4.42 -14.65 1.81
CA THR A 78 -4.83 -14.11 3.11
C THR A 78 -3.76 -13.25 3.77
N GLU A 79 -2.59 -13.15 3.16
CA GLU A 79 -1.48 -12.35 3.68
C GLU A 79 -0.72 -11.71 2.54
N VAL A 80 -0.42 -10.42 2.68
CA VAL A 80 0.40 -9.67 1.72
C VAL A 80 1.36 -8.79 2.48
N SER A 81 2.60 -8.78 2.03
CA SER A 81 3.64 -7.88 2.51
C SER A 81 3.93 -6.83 1.45
N TYR A 82 4.16 -5.61 1.92
CA TYR A 82 4.49 -4.48 1.05
C TYR A 82 5.77 -3.82 1.54
N LYS A 83 6.53 -3.25 0.61
CA LYS A 83 7.67 -2.40 0.96
C LYS A 83 7.66 -1.14 0.10
N ILE A 84 8.09 -0.04 0.71
CA ILE A 84 8.42 1.21 0.03
C ILE A 84 9.89 1.46 0.24
N LYS A 85 10.63 1.66 -0.86
CA LYS A 85 12.00 2.13 -0.81
C LYS A 85 12.06 3.54 -1.35
N ARG A 86 12.61 4.45 -0.56
CA ARG A 86 12.93 5.81 -0.99
C ARG A 86 14.42 5.93 -1.15
N PHE A 87 14.88 6.27 -2.34
CA PHE A 87 16.30 6.40 -2.62
C PHE A 87 16.54 7.59 -3.55
N LYS A 88 17.18 8.64 -3.02
CA LYS A 88 17.55 9.85 -3.79
C LYS A 88 16.38 10.42 -4.60
N GLY A 89 15.20 10.49 -4.00
CA GLY A 89 14.02 11.03 -4.64
C GLY A 89 13.23 10.05 -5.52
N ASP A 90 13.72 8.85 -5.70
CA ASP A 90 12.98 7.79 -6.38
C ASP A 90 12.23 6.95 -5.36
N TYR A 91 11.07 6.47 -5.76
CA TYR A 91 10.27 5.56 -4.93
C TYR A 91 10.05 4.25 -5.66
N ILE A 92 10.19 3.15 -4.95
CA ILE A 92 9.92 1.83 -5.47
C ILE A 92 8.96 1.12 -4.52
N LEU A 93 7.85 0.63 -5.08
CA LEU A 93 6.89 -0.21 -4.37
C LEU A 93 7.18 -1.67 -4.67
N TYR A 94 7.22 -2.47 -3.62
CA TYR A 94 7.36 -3.92 -3.70
C TYR A 94 6.19 -4.60 -3.02
N TYR A 95 5.91 -5.83 -3.43
CA TYR A 95 4.95 -6.69 -2.74
C TYR A 95 5.48 -8.11 -2.66
N SER A 96 4.94 -8.87 -1.72
CA SER A 96 5.23 -10.28 -1.57
C SER A 96 3.99 -11.01 -1.09
N LEU A 97 3.74 -12.19 -1.66
CA LEU A 97 2.64 -13.06 -1.25
C LEU A 97 3.08 -14.13 -0.26
N ASP A 98 4.37 -14.29 -0.03
CA ASP A 98 4.94 -15.26 0.90
C ASP A 98 5.77 -14.62 2.03
N GLY A 99 5.96 -13.30 1.99
CA GLY A 99 6.76 -12.57 2.98
C GLY A 99 8.27 -12.69 2.80
N ILE A 100 8.72 -13.44 1.81
CA ILE A 100 10.14 -13.75 1.58
C ILE A 100 10.58 -13.21 0.22
N ASN A 101 9.83 -13.53 -0.83
CA ASN A 101 10.17 -13.16 -2.20
C ASN A 101 9.39 -11.91 -2.59
N PHE A 102 10.09 -10.79 -2.69
CA PHE A 102 9.49 -9.52 -3.07
C PHE A 102 9.65 -9.26 -4.55
N LYS A 103 8.58 -8.78 -5.17
CA LYS A 103 8.55 -8.35 -6.56
C LYS A 103 8.32 -6.85 -6.63
N GLN A 104 8.91 -6.22 -7.62
CA GLN A 104 8.64 -4.81 -7.86
C GLN A 104 7.24 -4.64 -8.43
N LEU A 105 6.44 -3.82 -7.75
CA LEU A 105 5.10 -3.47 -8.21
C LEU A 105 5.16 -2.29 -9.17
N ARG A 106 5.86 -1.23 -8.80
CA ARG A 106 6.13 -0.10 -9.68
C ARG A 106 7.23 0.79 -9.11
N MET A 107 7.85 1.54 -10.01
CA MET A 107 8.70 2.67 -9.67
C MET A 107 7.93 3.95 -9.97
N LEU A 108 8.10 4.96 -9.14
CA LEU A 108 7.35 6.21 -9.30
C LEU A 108 8.12 7.42 -8.79
N HIS A 109 7.64 8.59 -9.19
CA HIS A 109 8.10 9.88 -8.66
C HIS A 109 6.92 10.67 -8.14
N LEU A 110 7.18 11.48 -7.10
CA LEU A 110 6.26 12.51 -6.67
C LEU A 110 6.79 13.85 -7.16
N LEU A 111 6.02 14.54 -7.99
CA LEU A 111 6.45 15.79 -8.63
C LEU A 111 6.70 16.90 -7.60
N ASN A 112 5.90 16.93 -6.54
CA ASN A 112 6.07 17.85 -5.42
C ASN A 112 6.52 17.09 -4.18
N ASP A 113 7.69 16.46 -4.27
CA ASP A 113 8.25 15.74 -3.15
C ASP A 113 8.74 16.70 -2.06
N HIS A 114 8.93 16.20 -0.87
CA HIS A 114 9.35 16.95 0.30
C HIS A 114 10.41 16.16 1.05
N PRO A 115 11.37 16.84 1.72
CA PRO A 115 12.36 16.12 2.52
C PRO A 115 11.73 15.20 3.58
N GLU A 116 10.68 15.67 4.26
CA GLU A 116 9.94 14.87 5.23
C GLU A 116 8.65 14.34 4.61
N VAL A 117 8.42 13.04 4.80
CA VAL A 117 7.20 12.37 4.32
C VAL A 117 6.56 11.58 5.46
N LYS A 118 5.27 11.30 5.31
CA LYS A 118 4.53 10.39 6.18
C LYS A 118 4.46 9.04 5.50
N VAL A 119 4.86 7.99 6.19
CA VAL A 119 4.86 6.63 5.64
C VAL A 119 4.28 5.67 6.66
N GLY A 120 3.43 4.75 6.23
CA GLY A 120 2.80 3.86 7.18
C GLY A 120 1.85 2.85 6.58
N ALA A 121 1.08 2.25 7.47
CA ALA A 121 0.06 1.28 7.14
C ALA A 121 -1.26 1.98 6.83
N TYR A 122 -1.97 1.43 5.86
CA TYR A 122 -3.21 2.00 5.37
C TYR A 122 -4.31 0.95 5.37
N ILE A 123 -5.47 1.32 5.91
CA ILE A 123 -6.66 0.48 5.84
C ILE A 123 -7.86 1.34 5.49
N CYS A 124 -8.68 0.84 4.59
CA CYS A 124 -9.90 1.51 4.19
C CYS A 124 -11.01 0.48 4.05
N SER A 125 -12.15 0.78 4.66
CA SER A 125 -13.36 -0.03 4.54
C SER A 125 -14.42 0.79 3.81
N PRO A 126 -14.50 0.69 2.49
CA PRO A 126 -15.54 1.41 1.75
C PRO A 126 -16.93 0.81 1.95
N GLN A 127 -17.02 -0.41 2.44
CA GLN A 127 -18.27 -1.10 2.74
C GLN A 127 -18.50 -1.08 4.25
N ARG A 128 -19.75 -1.11 4.68
CA ARG A 128 -20.12 -0.98 6.08
C ARG A 128 -19.99 -2.27 6.88
N GLU A 129 -19.70 -3.39 6.25
CA GLU A 129 -19.58 -4.65 6.93
C GLU A 129 -18.25 -4.75 7.65
N ALA A 130 -18.25 -5.44 8.78
CA ALA A 130 -17.06 -5.61 9.58
C ALA A 130 -15.99 -6.34 8.78
N PHE A 131 -14.87 -5.68 8.60
CA PHE A 131 -13.68 -6.24 8.01
C PHE A 131 -12.59 -6.27 9.06
N GLU A 132 -11.89 -7.36 9.12
CA GLU A 132 -10.81 -7.50 10.06
C GLU A 132 -9.51 -7.75 9.31
N GLY A 133 -8.68 -6.71 9.27
CA GLY A 133 -7.31 -6.81 8.82
C GLY A 133 -6.40 -6.75 10.04
N VAL A 134 -5.45 -7.65 10.11
CA VAL A 134 -4.46 -7.71 11.18
C VAL A 134 -3.12 -7.29 10.64
N LEU A 135 -2.60 -6.19 11.18
CA LEU A 135 -1.24 -5.73 10.87
C LEU A 135 -0.27 -6.59 11.67
N THR A 136 0.42 -7.51 11.02
CA THR A 136 1.29 -8.46 11.69
C THR A 136 2.73 -7.99 11.77
N GLN A 137 3.13 -7.06 10.91
CA GLN A 137 4.48 -6.52 10.92
C GLN A 137 4.50 -5.11 10.37
N ILE A 138 5.26 -4.25 11.01
CA ILE A 138 5.51 -2.87 10.56
C ILE A 138 6.92 -2.52 10.98
N GLU A 139 7.78 -2.12 10.03
CA GLU A 139 9.17 -1.88 10.33
C GLU A 139 9.86 -0.97 9.33
N PHE A 140 10.87 -0.24 9.82
CA PHE A 140 11.90 0.36 8.98
C PHE A 140 13.08 -0.60 8.92
N ILE A 141 13.58 -0.80 7.73
CA ILE A 141 14.62 -1.77 7.44
C ILE A 141 15.96 -1.07 7.22
#